data_46fd0fe707f9d5b20db5cd57a5b53539
#
_entry.id   46fd0fe707f9d5b20db5cd57a5b53539
#
_cell.length_a   1.000
_cell.length_b   1.000
_cell.length_c   1.000
_cell.angle_alpha   90.00
_cell.angle_beta   90.00
_cell.angle_gamma   90.00
#
_symmetry.space_group_name_H-M   'P 1'
#
loop_
_entity.id
_entity.type
_entity.pdbx_description
1 polymer ?
#
loop_
_entity_poly.entity_id
_entity_poly.type
_entity_poly.pdbx_seq_one_letter_code
_entity_poly.pdbx_strand_id
1 'polypeptide(L)'
;MIFDHEDESMLALLDWELSTIGHPYADLAYQCMNWYIPQIGITPGLAGINLQKLGIPSEVDYVSNYCSKMGINSIPNWSFYLAFGFFRLAGIAQGVYKRSIQGNASADNAKELGAAVPILGKIALSIVGRDNA
;
A
#
# COMPACT_ATOMS: atom_id res chain seq x y z
N MET A 1 0.68 -0.67 14.75
CA MET A 1 1.99 -0.70 15.44
C MET A 1 1.88 0.14 16.71
N ILE A 2 2.56 -0.27 17.78
CA ILE A 2 2.72 0.49 19.01
C ILE A 2 4.19 0.89 19.11
N PHE A 3 4.43 2.15 19.39
CA PHE A 3 5.77 2.69 19.60
C PHE A 3 5.95 3.12 21.05
N ASP A 4 7.19 3.08 21.52
CA ASP A 4 7.56 3.67 22.78
C ASP A 4 7.40 5.19 22.71
N HIS A 5 7.01 5.77 23.85
CA HIS A 5 6.74 7.21 23.92
C HIS A 5 8.04 8.03 24.06
N GLU A 6 9.11 7.42 24.59
CA GLU A 6 10.34 8.12 24.90
C GLU A 6 11.37 8.07 23.76
N ASP A 7 11.55 6.89 23.12
CA ASP A 7 12.60 6.67 22.14
C ASP A 7 12.09 6.28 20.74
N GLU A 8 10.76 6.28 20.55
CA GLU A 8 10.09 5.94 19.29
C GLU A 8 10.38 4.50 18.78
N SER A 9 10.96 3.64 19.62
CA SER A 9 11.17 2.24 19.29
C SER A 9 9.86 1.48 19.11
N MET A 10 9.80 0.54 18.18
CA MET A 10 8.61 -0.27 17.95
C MET A 10 8.49 -1.34 19.03
N LEU A 11 7.45 -1.22 19.90
CA LEU A 11 7.14 -2.16 20.98
C LEU A 11 6.33 -3.37 20.50
N ALA A 12 5.37 -3.15 19.59
CA ALA A 12 4.51 -4.23 19.12
C ALA A 12 3.94 -3.99 17.72
N LEU A 13 3.74 -5.08 17.00
CA LEU A 13 2.94 -5.15 15.80
C LEU A 13 1.61 -5.84 16.13
N LEU A 14 0.49 -5.17 15.84
CA LEU A 14 -0.86 -5.62 16.17
C LEU A 14 -1.60 -6.12 14.94
N ASP A 15 -2.81 -6.65 15.15
CA ASP A 15 -3.78 -6.99 14.10
C ASP A 15 -3.39 -8.22 13.29
N TRP A 16 -3.05 -9.30 13.99
CA TRP A 16 -2.57 -10.54 13.40
C TRP A 16 -3.67 -11.53 13.01
N GLU A 17 -4.95 -11.26 13.33
CA GLU A 17 -6.03 -12.23 13.12
C GLU A 17 -6.31 -12.58 11.66
N LEU A 18 -5.94 -11.69 10.72
CA LEU A 18 -6.02 -11.96 9.28
C LEU A 18 -4.66 -12.27 8.65
N SER A 19 -3.62 -12.45 9.47
CA SER A 19 -2.29 -12.77 8.96
C SER A 19 -2.22 -14.19 8.41
N THR A 20 -1.37 -14.39 7.42
CA THR A 20 -1.07 -15.70 6.86
C THR A 20 0.42 -15.78 6.49
N ILE A 21 0.94 -16.99 6.42
CA ILE A 21 2.28 -17.21 5.87
C ILE A 21 2.19 -17.01 4.36
N GLY A 22 2.80 -15.95 3.86
CA GLY A 22 2.76 -15.56 2.46
C GLY A 22 4.12 -15.14 1.93
N HIS A 23 4.13 -14.59 0.73
CA HIS A 23 5.35 -14.11 0.10
C HIS A 23 5.71 -12.72 0.63
N PRO A 24 6.90 -12.51 1.24
CA PRO A 24 7.26 -11.25 1.90
C PRO A 24 7.28 -10.04 0.97
N TYR A 25 7.52 -10.24 -0.34
CA TYR A 25 7.49 -9.15 -1.32
C TYR A 25 6.09 -8.59 -1.54
N ALA A 26 5.03 -9.38 -1.28
CA ALA A 26 3.66 -8.88 -1.36
C ALA A 26 3.37 -7.87 -0.24
N ASP A 27 3.89 -8.09 0.97
CA ASP A 27 3.74 -7.16 2.08
C ASP A 27 4.58 -5.90 1.88
N LEU A 28 5.82 -6.06 1.41
CA LEU A 28 6.67 -4.92 1.07
C LEU A 28 6.03 -4.05 -0.02
N ALA A 29 5.49 -4.67 -1.07
CA ALA A 29 4.81 -3.97 -2.14
C ALA A 29 3.54 -3.26 -1.66
N TYR A 30 2.78 -3.89 -0.76
CA TYR A 30 1.60 -3.27 -0.16
C TYR A 30 1.96 -1.99 0.61
N GLN A 31 3.07 -1.99 1.34
CA GLN A 31 3.62 -0.79 1.97
C GLN A 31 4.05 0.25 0.93
N CYS A 32 4.72 -0.17 -0.14
CA CYS A 32 5.22 0.71 -1.20
C CYS A 32 4.11 1.34 -2.06
N MET A 33 2.88 0.84 -2.03
CA MET A 33 1.74 1.46 -2.70
C MET A 33 1.55 2.92 -2.32
N ASN A 34 1.92 3.31 -1.08
CA ASN A 34 1.77 4.67 -0.59
C ASN A 34 2.49 5.71 -1.47
N TRP A 35 3.61 5.35 -2.11
CA TRP A 35 4.34 6.26 -3.02
C TRP A 35 3.55 6.61 -4.28
N TYR A 36 2.54 5.81 -4.64
CA TYR A 36 1.72 5.96 -5.85
C TYR A 36 0.33 6.53 -5.58
N ILE A 37 -0.15 6.43 -4.35
CA ILE A 37 -1.49 6.92 -3.96
C ILE A 37 -1.45 8.45 -3.84
N PRO A 38 -2.37 9.18 -4.52
CA PRO A 38 -2.43 10.63 -4.43
C PRO A 38 -2.83 11.12 -3.03
N GLN A 39 -2.57 12.40 -2.78
CA GLN A 39 -2.98 13.12 -1.56
C GLN A 39 -4.48 13.47 -1.55
N ILE A 40 -5.33 12.61 -2.07
CA ILE A 40 -6.78 12.81 -2.18
C ILE A 40 -7.52 11.60 -1.59
N GLY A 41 -8.71 11.87 -1.07
CA GLY A 41 -9.56 10.80 -0.52
C GLY A 41 -9.26 10.48 0.95
N ILE A 42 -9.74 9.33 1.40
CA ILE A 42 -9.80 8.92 2.80
C ILE A 42 -8.43 8.47 3.32
N THR A 43 -7.61 7.90 2.46
CA THR A 43 -6.26 7.43 2.78
C THR A 43 -5.26 8.16 1.89
N PRO A 44 -4.86 9.38 2.26
CA PRO A 44 -3.88 10.12 1.47
C PRO A 44 -2.54 9.39 1.45
N GLY A 45 -2.00 9.19 0.24
CA GLY A 45 -0.67 8.60 0.06
C GLY A 45 0.43 9.64 -0.04
N LEU A 46 1.54 9.28 -0.66
CA LEU A 46 2.74 10.10 -0.77
C LEU A 46 2.96 10.67 -2.18
N ALA A 47 2.13 10.31 -3.16
CA ALA A 47 2.30 10.77 -4.53
C ALA A 47 2.19 12.31 -4.62
N GLY A 48 3.17 12.93 -5.25
CA GLY A 48 3.22 14.38 -5.42
C GLY A 48 3.80 15.17 -4.23
N ILE A 49 4.19 14.50 -3.14
CA ILE A 49 4.84 15.14 -2.00
C ILE A 49 6.36 15.27 -2.25
N ASN A 50 6.95 16.33 -1.73
CA ASN A 50 8.41 16.43 -1.67
C ASN A 50 8.94 15.58 -0.51
N LEU A 51 9.21 14.31 -0.79
CA LEU A 51 9.64 13.31 0.20
C LEU A 51 10.97 13.68 0.86
N GLN A 52 11.88 14.27 0.10
CA GLN A 52 13.20 14.66 0.60
C GLN A 52 13.10 15.69 1.73
N LYS A 53 12.18 16.66 1.63
CA LYS A 53 11.94 17.64 2.70
C LYS A 53 11.40 17.02 3.98
N LEU A 54 10.76 15.87 3.88
CA LEU A 54 10.16 15.14 5.00
C LEU A 54 11.07 14.06 5.56
N GLY A 55 12.29 13.88 5.00
CA GLY A 55 13.17 12.78 5.38
C GLY A 55 12.64 11.39 5.01
N ILE A 56 11.65 11.32 4.12
CA ILE A 56 11.08 10.05 3.63
C ILE A 56 11.92 9.59 2.43
N PRO A 57 12.44 8.35 2.42
CA PRO A 57 13.19 7.83 1.28
C PRO A 57 12.33 7.72 0.02
N SER A 58 12.96 7.69 -1.15
CA SER A 58 12.25 7.28 -2.36
C SER A 58 11.86 5.80 -2.27
N GLU A 59 10.88 5.36 -3.07
CA GLU A 59 10.51 3.94 -3.15
C GLU A 59 11.71 3.06 -3.52
N VAL A 60 12.52 3.52 -4.47
CA VAL A 60 13.74 2.80 -4.90
C VAL A 60 14.72 2.63 -3.76
N ASP A 61 14.99 3.68 -2.99
CA ASP A 61 15.87 3.61 -1.82
C ASP A 61 15.29 2.72 -0.73
N TYR A 62 13.99 2.77 -0.50
CA TYR A 62 13.29 1.95 0.49
C TYR A 62 13.41 0.45 0.15
N VAL A 63 13.14 0.08 -1.11
CA VAL A 63 13.28 -1.30 -1.60
C VAL A 63 14.74 -1.75 -1.60
N SER A 64 15.68 -0.89 -1.99
CA SER A 64 17.11 -1.19 -1.95
C SER A 64 17.60 -1.46 -0.53
N ASN A 65 17.16 -0.67 0.45
CA ASN A 65 17.46 -0.90 1.87
C ASN A 65 16.91 -2.23 2.38
N TYR A 66 15.69 -2.58 1.96
CA TYR A 66 15.11 -3.90 2.26
C TYR A 66 15.97 -5.02 1.68
N CYS A 67 16.31 -4.94 0.40
CA CYS A 67 17.15 -5.95 -0.27
C CYS A 67 18.50 -6.13 0.46
N SER A 68 19.15 -5.04 0.80
CA SER A 68 20.42 -5.06 1.55
C SER A 68 20.29 -5.77 2.89
N LYS A 69 19.23 -5.47 3.67
CA LYS A 69 18.99 -6.11 4.97
C LYS A 69 18.66 -7.60 4.85
N MET A 70 18.01 -7.99 3.75
CA MET A 70 17.66 -9.38 3.49
C MET A 70 18.75 -10.18 2.78
N GLY A 71 19.88 -9.55 2.41
CA GLY A 71 20.97 -10.21 1.69
C GLY A 71 20.62 -10.64 0.27
N ILE A 72 19.70 -9.92 -0.40
CA ILE A 72 19.28 -10.18 -1.78
C ILE A 72 19.65 -8.99 -2.68
N ASN A 73 19.93 -9.25 -3.94
CA ASN A 73 20.37 -8.20 -4.89
C ASN A 73 19.20 -7.36 -5.39
N SER A 74 18.05 -7.98 -5.65
CA SER A 74 16.85 -7.31 -6.19
C SER A 74 15.61 -8.18 -5.97
N ILE A 75 14.45 -7.59 -6.19
CA ILE A 75 13.17 -8.29 -6.18
C ILE A 75 12.72 -8.47 -7.63
N PRO A 76 12.67 -9.72 -8.15
CA PRO A 76 12.18 -9.96 -9.49
C PRO A 76 10.69 -9.65 -9.59
N ASN A 77 10.26 -9.19 -10.78
CA ASN A 77 8.85 -8.87 -11.07
C ASN A 77 8.22 -7.89 -10.06
N TRP A 78 8.96 -6.88 -9.64
CA TRP A 78 8.51 -5.91 -8.63
C TRP A 78 7.18 -5.25 -9.00
N SER A 79 7.01 -4.86 -10.27
CA SER A 79 5.77 -4.26 -10.79
C SER A 79 4.56 -5.19 -10.62
N PHE A 80 4.75 -6.50 -10.73
CA PHE A 80 3.68 -7.46 -10.46
C PHE A 80 3.20 -7.39 -9.01
N TYR A 81 4.10 -7.36 -8.03
CA TYR A 81 3.72 -7.28 -6.62
C TYR A 81 3.01 -5.96 -6.30
N LEU A 82 3.48 -4.85 -6.84
CA LEU A 82 2.81 -3.55 -6.70
C LEU A 82 1.41 -3.57 -7.31
N ALA A 83 1.27 -4.01 -8.56
CA ALA A 83 -0.03 -4.10 -9.23
C ALA A 83 -0.99 -5.03 -8.50
N PHE A 84 -0.50 -6.17 -8.00
CA PHE A 84 -1.27 -7.09 -7.18
C PHE A 84 -1.75 -6.45 -5.87
N GLY A 85 -0.90 -5.66 -5.21
CA GLY A 85 -1.28 -4.88 -4.03
C GLY A 85 -2.45 -3.93 -4.33
N PHE A 86 -2.39 -3.18 -5.42
CA PHE A 86 -3.47 -2.29 -5.85
C PHE A 86 -4.74 -3.04 -6.21
N PHE A 87 -4.65 -4.18 -6.90
CA PHE A 87 -5.80 -5.04 -7.19
C PHE A 87 -6.47 -5.53 -5.91
N ARG A 88 -5.69 -6.01 -4.94
CA ARG A 88 -6.16 -6.44 -3.62
C ARG A 88 -6.88 -5.29 -2.89
N LEU A 89 -6.28 -4.10 -2.85
CA LEU A 89 -6.89 -2.92 -2.20
C LEU A 89 -8.19 -2.50 -2.90
N ALA A 90 -8.23 -2.53 -4.24
CA ALA A 90 -9.44 -2.27 -5.00
C ALA A 90 -10.57 -3.26 -4.67
N GLY A 91 -10.24 -4.55 -4.53
CA GLY A 91 -11.18 -5.59 -4.11
C GLY A 91 -11.74 -5.33 -2.71
N ILE A 92 -10.89 -4.94 -1.75
CA ILE A 92 -11.29 -4.57 -0.39
C ILE A 92 -12.24 -3.36 -0.42
N ALA A 93 -11.86 -2.29 -1.13
CA ALA A 93 -12.65 -1.07 -1.25
C ALA A 93 -14.04 -1.36 -1.88
N GLN A 94 -14.07 -2.18 -2.94
CA GLN A 94 -15.31 -2.61 -3.58
C GLN A 94 -16.20 -3.42 -2.63
N GLY A 95 -15.61 -4.29 -1.81
CA GLY A 95 -16.33 -5.07 -0.80
C GLY A 95 -16.96 -4.19 0.29
N VAL A 96 -16.23 -3.17 0.76
CA VAL A 96 -16.75 -2.18 1.72
C VAL A 96 -17.90 -1.37 1.11
N TYR A 97 -17.72 -0.92 -0.13
CA TYR A 97 -18.76 -0.19 -0.86
C TYR A 97 -20.02 -1.03 -1.05
N LYS A 98 -19.89 -2.31 -1.44
CA LYS A 98 -21.02 -3.21 -1.58
C LYS A 98 -21.81 -3.35 -0.26
N ARG A 99 -21.13 -3.51 0.86
CA ARG A 99 -21.77 -3.58 2.19
C ARG A 99 -22.51 -2.28 2.53
N SER A 100 -22.00 -1.11 2.12
CA SER A 100 -22.69 0.16 2.36
C SER A 100 -24.00 0.28 1.60
N ILE A 101 -24.04 -0.18 0.35
CA ILE A 101 -25.28 -0.21 -0.45
C ILE A 101 -26.30 -1.15 0.18
N GLN A 102 -25.84 -2.24 0.78
CA GLN A 102 -26.71 -3.23 1.45
C GLN A 102 -27.14 -2.81 2.88
N GLY A 103 -26.72 -1.63 3.36
CA GLY A 103 -27.02 -1.14 4.70
C GLY A 103 -26.26 -1.85 5.83
N ASN A 104 -25.22 -2.61 5.49
CA ASN A 104 -24.44 -3.43 6.44
C ASN A 104 -23.02 -2.90 6.68
N ALA A 105 -22.72 -1.66 6.25
CA ALA A 105 -21.42 -1.05 6.49
C ALA A 105 -21.43 -0.24 7.77
N SER A 106 -20.44 -0.46 8.63
CA SER A 106 -20.18 0.34 9.82
C SER A 106 -19.34 1.61 9.54
N ALA A 107 -18.87 1.80 8.28
CA ALA A 107 -18.00 2.91 7.91
C ALA A 107 -18.79 4.00 7.18
N ASP A 108 -18.81 5.21 7.73
CA ASP A 108 -19.49 6.39 7.15
C ASP A 108 -18.92 6.77 5.78
N ASN A 109 -17.66 6.45 5.52
CA ASN A 109 -16.92 6.78 4.30
C ASN A 109 -16.93 5.67 3.21
N ALA A 110 -17.79 4.66 3.36
CA ALA A 110 -17.81 3.50 2.47
C ALA A 110 -18.12 3.86 0.99
N LYS A 111 -18.91 4.92 0.74
CA LYS A 111 -19.19 5.41 -0.62
C LYS A 111 -17.95 6.02 -1.28
N GLU A 112 -17.15 6.74 -0.51
CA GLU A 112 -15.91 7.36 -0.99
C GLU A 112 -14.86 6.30 -1.32
N LEU A 113 -14.81 5.20 -0.54
CA LEU A 113 -13.97 4.04 -0.85
C LEU A 113 -14.34 3.42 -2.21
N GLY A 114 -15.64 3.33 -2.52
CA GLY A 114 -16.09 2.87 -3.84
C GLY A 114 -15.60 3.75 -4.99
N ALA A 115 -15.56 5.07 -4.80
CA ALA A 115 -15.04 6.01 -5.79
C ALA A 115 -13.51 5.87 -6.02
N ALA A 116 -12.78 5.34 -5.05
CA ALA A 116 -11.34 5.09 -5.19
C ALA A 116 -11.01 3.89 -6.08
N VAL A 117 -11.92 2.92 -6.26
CA VAL A 117 -11.67 1.68 -7.01
C VAL A 117 -11.16 1.91 -8.45
N PRO A 118 -11.78 2.79 -9.27
CA PRO A 118 -11.26 3.07 -10.62
C PRO A 118 -9.87 3.73 -10.60
N ILE A 119 -9.57 4.52 -9.58
CA ILE A 119 -8.26 5.19 -9.44
C ILE A 119 -7.19 4.14 -9.16
N LEU A 120 -7.45 3.24 -8.20
CA LEU A 120 -6.54 2.14 -7.87
C LEU A 120 -6.28 1.24 -9.08
N GLY A 121 -7.33 0.93 -9.85
CA GLY A 121 -7.20 0.15 -11.08
C GLY A 121 -6.32 0.85 -12.15
N LYS A 122 -6.48 2.15 -12.34
CA LYS A 122 -5.64 2.92 -13.28
C LYS A 122 -4.17 2.95 -12.84
N ILE A 123 -3.90 3.09 -11.53
CA ILE A 123 -2.54 3.04 -11.00
C ILE A 123 -1.94 1.66 -11.27
N ALA A 124 -2.65 0.57 -10.95
CA ALA A 124 -2.19 -0.79 -11.22
C ALA A 124 -1.82 -1.01 -12.69
N LEU A 125 -2.69 -0.58 -13.62
CA LEU A 125 -2.44 -0.70 -15.05
C LEU A 125 -1.21 0.13 -15.50
N SER A 126 -1.03 1.33 -14.93
CA SER A 126 0.14 2.15 -15.25
C SER A 126 1.47 1.53 -14.79
N ILE A 127 1.44 0.75 -13.71
CA ILE A 127 2.62 0.06 -13.17
C ILE A 127 2.99 -1.11 -14.09
N VAL A 128 2.03 -1.96 -14.44
CA VAL A 128 2.27 -3.10 -15.36
C VAL A 128 2.74 -2.64 -16.72
N GLY A 129 2.25 -1.49 -17.21
CA GLY A 129 2.66 -0.94 -18.51
C GLY A 129 4.12 -0.49 -18.58
N ARG A 130 4.78 -0.26 -17.44
CA ARG A 130 6.20 0.16 -17.42
C ARG A 130 7.17 -0.96 -17.76
N ASP A 131 6.83 -2.21 -17.46
CA ASP A 131 7.68 -3.37 -17.74
C ASP A 131 7.62 -3.78 -19.22
N ASN A 132 6.67 -3.24 -19.98
CA ASN A 132 6.43 -3.55 -21.39
C ASN A 132 6.89 -2.43 -22.33
N ALA A 133 7.49 -1.37 -21.83
CA ALA A 133 8.01 -0.22 -22.57
C ALA A 133 9.54 -0.21 -22.58
#